data_62a02329b17b277ab247dc14dade3be9
#
_entry.id   62a02329b17b277ab247dc14dade3be9
#
_cell.length_a   1.000
_cell.length_b   1.000
_cell.length_c   1.000
_cell.angle_alpha   90.00
_cell.angle_beta   90.00
_cell.angle_gamma   90.00
#
_symmetry.space_group_name_H-M   'P 1'
#
loop_
_entity.id
_entity.type
_entity.pdbx_description
1 polymer ?
#
loop_
_entity_poly.entity_id
_entity_poly.type
_entity_poly.pdbx_seq_one_letter_code
_entity_poly.pdbx_strand_id
1 'polypeptide(L)' 'MDEERFNLSLRKLLKHFGVTAQREIEKAVDAARASGALAGRDALEARATLVVDGLPTDIVVTGRIDLT' A
#
# COMPACT_ATOMS: atom_id res chain seq x y z
N MET A 1 -4.23 28.20 6.17
CA MET A 1 -3.91 26.79 6.48
C MET A 1 -2.63 26.73 7.29
N ASP A 2 -2.58 25.88 8.29
CA ASP A 2 -1.38 25.65 9.08
C ASP A 2 -0.57 24.53 8.39
N GLU A 3 0.50 24.92 7.71
CA GLU A 3 1.30 23.99 6.92
C GLU A 3 2.03 22.95 7.76
N GLU A 4 2.46 23.30 8.98
CA GLU A 4 3.11 22.34 9.87
C GLU A 4 2.15 21.24 10.31
N ARG A 5 0.94 21.63 10.71
CA ARG A 5 -0.09 20.67 11.14
C ARG A 5 -0.52 19.80 9.98
N PHE A 6 -0.64 20.39 8.79
CA PHE A 6 -0.97 19.63 7.59
C PHE A 6 0.10 18.57 7.32
N ASN A 7 1.35 18.97 7.29
CA ASN A 7 2.44 18.03 7.02
C ASN A 7 2.54 16.93 8.07
N LEU A 8 2.40 17.28 9.35
CA LEU A 8 2.46 16.29 10.41
C LEU A 8 1.31 15.28 10.32
N SER A 9 0.09 15.76 10.09
CA SER A 9 -1.07 14.88 9.98
C SER A 9 -1.00 14.01 8.74
N LEU A 10 -0.51 14.55 7.63
CA LEU A 10 -0.33 13.78 6.40
C LEU A 10 0.69 12.66 6.59
N ARG A 11 1.85 12.97 7.17
CA ARG A 11 2.90 11.98 7.43
C ARG A 11 2.42 10.90 8.39
N LYS A 12 1.66 11.29 9.41
CA LYS A 12 1.09 10.33 10.36
C LYS A 12 0.12 9.38 9.68
N LEU A 13 -0.74 9.91 8.81
CA LEU A 13 -1.67 9.09 8.05
C LEU A 13 -0.91 8.10 7.16
N LEU A 14 0.09 8.59 6.41
CA LEU A 14 0.85 7.73 5.49
C LEU A 14 1.64 6.67 6.22
N LYS A 15 2.19 6.99 7.39
CA LYS A 15 2.87 6.00 8.22
C LYS A 15 1.90 4.92 8.68
N HIS A 16 0.74 5.32 9.16
CA HIS A 16 -0.31 4.38 9.59
C HIS A 16 -0.75 3.51 8.42
N PHE A 17 -0.99 4.11 7.26
CA PHE A 17 -1.35 3.38 6.06
C PHE A 17 -0.26 2.38 5.68
N GLY A 18 1.00 2.81 5.63
CA GLY A 18 2.10 1.94 5.22
C GLY A 18 2.27 0.74 6.14
N VAL A 19 2.21 0.95 7.45
CA VAL A 19 2.34 -0.14 8.43
C VAL A 19 1.19 -1.13 8.29
N THR A 20 -0.03 -0.62 8.19
CA THR A 20 -1.23 -1.45 8.08
C THR A 20 -1.23 -2.21 6.74
N ALA A 21 -0.93 -1.51 5.64
CA ALA A 21 -0.92 -2.13 4.32
C ALA A 21 0.16 -3.22 4.23
N GLN A 22 1.34 -2.97 4.78
CA GLN A 22 2.40 -3.98 4.78
C GLN A 22 1.96 -5.25 5.51
N ARG A 23 1.36 -5.10 6.68
CA ARG A 23 0.88 -6.25 7.46
C ARG A 23 -0.16 -7.07 6.69
N GLU A 24 -1.10 -6.38 6.03
CA GLU A 24 -2.14 -7.06 5.28
C GLU A 24 -1.60 -7.73 4.03
N ILE A 25 -0.63 -7.11 3.36
CA ILE A 25 0.03 -7.72 2.21
C ILE A 25 0.79 -8.97 2.64
N GLU A 26 1.52 -8.91 3.75
CA GLU A 26 2.26 -10.07 4.26
C GLU A 26 1.33 -11.25 4.52
N LYS A 27 0.19 -11.00 5.16
CA LYS A 27 -0.81 -12.04 5.41
C LYS A 27 -1.36 -12.63 4.12
N ALA A 28 -1.70 -11.78 3.16
CA ALA A 28 -2.25 -12.21 1.89
C ALA A 28 -1.24 -13.02 1.07
N VAL A 29 0.02 -12.60 1.07
CA VAL A 29 1.09 -13.31 0.37
C VAL A 29 1.34 -14.67 1.03
N ASP A 30 1.37 -14.73 2.35
CA ASP A 30 1.56 -16.00 3.06
C ASP A 30 0.43 -16.99 2.73
N ALA A 31 -0.80 -16.53 2.72
CA ALA A 31 -1.94 -17.37 2.38
C ALA A 31 -1.86 -17.84 0.91
N ALA A 32 -1.49 -16.95 0.00
CA ALA A 32 -1.37 -17.29 -1.42
C ALA A 32 -0.24 -18.29 -1.69
N ARG A 33 0.88 -18.16 -0.96
CA ARG A 33 1.98 -19.14 -1.07
C ARG A 33 1.53 -20.51 -0.55
N ALA A 34 0.82 -20.55 0.56
CA ALA A 34 0.33 -21.80 1.14
C ALA A 34 -0.64 -22.52 0.20
N SER A 35 -1.45 -21.78 -0.55
CA SER A 35 -2.41 -22.34 -1.50
C SER A 35 -1.80 -22.69 -2.86
N GLY A 36 -0.55 -22.31 -3.10
CA GLY A 36 0.11 -22.52 -4.40
C GLY A 36 -0.23 -21.45 -5.44
N ALA A 37 -1.01 -20.45 -5.10
CA ALA A 37 -1.44 -19.42 -6.05
C ALA A 37 -0.28 -18.61 -6.62
N LEU A 38 0.86 -18.56 -5.91
CA LEU A 38 2.04 -17.80 -6.35
C LEU A 38 3.14 -18.69 -6.93
N ALA A 39 2.86 -19.97 -7.17
CA ALA A 39 3.85 -20.90 -7.71
C ALA A 39 4.39 -20.40 -9.05
N GLY A 40 5.71 -20.33 -9.18
CA GLY A 40 6.36 -19.86 -10.39
C GLY A 40 6.39 -18.34 -10.57
N ARG A 41 5.89 -17.58 -9.61
CA ARG A 41 5.90 -16.12 -9.67
C ARG A 41 7.16 -15.57 -8.99
N ASP A 42 7.87 -14.68 -9.66
CA ASP A 42 9.06 -14.02 -9.11
C ASP A 42 8.72 -12.66 -8.49
N ALA A 43 7.64 -12.06 -8.94
CA ALA A 43 7.22 -10.74 -8.49
C ALA A 43 5.74 -10.54 -8.71
N LEU A 44 5.19 -9.57 -8.01
CA LEU A 44 3.79 -9.16 -8.13
C LEU A 44 3.73 -7.68 -8.50
N GLU A 45 2.87 -7.34 -9.46
CA GLU A 45 2.55 -5.95 -9.74
C GLU A 45 1.60 -5.45 -8.67
N ALA A 46 1.84 -4.23 -8.20
CA ALA A 46 1.02 -3.64 -7.14
C ALA A 46 0.51 -2.27 -7.57
N ARG A 47 -0.68 -1.94 -7.12
CA ARG A 47 -1.26 -0.62 -7.34
C ARG A 47 -2.00 -0.21 -6.07
N ALA A 48 -1.66 0.97 -5.57
CA ALA A 48 -2.36 1.56 -4.43
C ALA A 48 -3.16 2.76 -4.92
N THR A 49 -4.42 2.82 -4.53
CA THR A 49 -5.29 3.94 -4.85
C THR A 49 -5.73 4.60 -3.55
N LEU A 50 -5.48 5.89 -3.44
CA LEU A 50 -5.82 6.64 -2.24
C LEU A 50 -6.84 7.70 -2.59
N VAL A 51 -7.97 7.66 -1.89
CA VAL A 51 -9.07 8.60 -2.06
C VAL A 51 -9.06 9.54 -0.86
N VAL A 52 -9.07 10.84 -1.12
CA VAL A 52 -9.11 11.86 -0.07
C VAL A 52 -10.32 12.74 -0.32
N ASP A 53 -11.20 12.84 0.67
CA ASP A 53 -12.38 13.68 0.56
C ASP A 53 -11.96 15.13 0.29
N GLY A 54 -12.62 15.75 -0.66
CA GLY A 54 -12.34 17.14 -1.02
C GLY A 54 -11.30 17.31 -2.12
N LEU A 55 -10.62 16.23 -2.53
CA LEU A 55 -9.72 16.28 -3.68
C LEU A 55 -10.42 15.78 -4.94
N PRO A 56 -10.15 16.43 -6.08
CA PRO A 56 -10.89 16.13 -7.31
C PRO A 56 -10.47 14.81 -7.97
N THR A 57 -9.29 14.30 -7.66
CA THR A 57 -8.78 13.08 -8.30
C THR A 57 -8.20 12.13 -7.27
N ASP A 58 -8.29 10.83 -7.55
CA ASP A 58 -7.64 9.81 -6.74
C ASP A 58 -6.15 9.79 -7.01
N ILE A 59 -5.39 9.38 -5.99
CA ILE A 59 -3.94 9.26 -6.11
C ILE A 59 -3.62 7.79 -6.34
N VAL A 60 -2.98 7.50 -7.48
CA VAL A 60 -2.62 6.12 -7.85
C VAL A 60 -1.12 6.00 -7.89
N VAL A 61 -0.60 5.02 -7.15
CA VAL A 61 0.83 4.71 -7.12
C VAL A 61 0.98 3.24 -7.51
N THR A 62 1.83 2.98 -8.49
CA THR A 62 2.12 1.63 -8.93
C THR A 62 3.53 1.23 -8.55
N GLY A 63 3.74 -0.06 -8.36
CA GLY A 63 5.04 -0.58 -7.99
C GLY A 63 5.11 -2.08 -8.20
N ARG A 64 6.22 -2.64 -7.76
CA ARG A 64 6.49 -4.05 -7.91
C ARG A 64 6.94 -4.61 -6.57
N ILE A 65 6.40 -5.76 -6.20
CA ILE A 65 6.80 -6.49 -5.00
C ILE A 65 7.57 -7.72 -5.47
N ASP A 66 8.85 -7.80 -5.12
CA ASP A 66 9.69 -8.92 -5.50
C ASP A 66 9.50 -10.06 -4.51
N LEU A 67 9.37 -11.29 -5.02
CA LEU A 67 9.22 -12.49 -4.22
C LEU A 67 10.52 -13.29 -4.14
N THR A 68 11.42 -13.02 -5.06
CA THR A 68 12.73 -13.71 -5.11
C THR A 68 13.87 -12.71 -5.24
#